data_e8fdb3b6756f0ee0889479ef9fd8ca1c
#
_entry.id   e8fdb3b6756f0ee0889479ef9fd8ca1c
#
_cell.length_a   1.000
_cell.length_b   1.000
_cell.length_c   1.000
_cell.angle_alpha   90.00
_cell.angle_beta   90.00
_cell.angle_gamma   90.00
#
_symmetry.space_group_name_H-M   'P 1'
#
loop_
_entity.id
_entity.type
_entity.pdbx_description
1 polymer ?
#
loop_
_entity_poly.entity_id
_entity_poly.type
_entity_poly.pdbx_seq_one_letter_code
_entity_poly.pdbx_strand_id
1 'polypeptide(L)'
;MLLTKREEQLVKAFLQVGKLSLKEMADILQVSSRTVYLTLSDLMLTLETYDIELIKDGKKYYLSGDLTVLEESQASREVTASQRLELTVYHLLTSPDPIINEELQEHFWVSNVTVIQDVAEIEKRLQEFDLCIQRKKGYQVLGRPAQKRRFLAILLSNAISIQDLWQDNYAEFPILVKERIQLARQIFEENQQLLGEVDSKLREFLIILLSLADNQEELVAAVNVSKEALDFSKRIFTDLAKRQKQFYNLQEIVYFANILDEVIIKRQEIPLFREKFDSEFYYSISQMVDAVSRFTKIDFFKDKLLFKLLFNHMRLSLAVPILFPERATTNVAYLAAQKNQFLHSIVSLVMRDIFPAFIQYEYEYELVTLHFASSLRRSPDIYPIRLLLVTDERPLTTSVLVSKIKNIAPFVEWIDIKSTTNLPLVDMSQYDYWLTTRPIPNRDIDLISTFPNTQEILDLQDKLQLIQENRTVADRKELIRQKSYDLQKYLQASSQILRNFKLIHLENPQSFEASVAQIVSGLDFVSDAEYLVKKLLSRFELSPLAIPNT
;
A
#
# COMPACT_ATOMS: atom_id res chain seq x y z
N MET A 1 -20.70 11.18 28.82
CA MET A 1 -19.96 11.47 30.07
C MET A 1 -18.82 12.43 29.74
N LEU A 2 -18.72 13.59 30.43
CA LEU A 2 -17.71 14.60 30.17
C LEU A 2 -16.58 14.40 31.19
N LEU A 3 -15.46 13.83 30.73
CA LEU A 3 -14.23 13.64 31.53
C LEU A 3 -13.13 14.53 31.01
N THR A 4 -12.31 15.09 31.89
CA THR A 4 -11.07 15.73 31.50
C THR A 4 -10.04 14.68 31.06
N LYS A 5 -9.04 15.06 30.28
CA LYS A 5 -7.98 14.13 29.82
C LYS A 5 -7.31 13.32 30.95
N ARG A 6 -7.18 13.92 32.14
CA ARG A 6 -6.59 13.23 33.31
C ARG A 6 -7.56 12.23 33.92
N GLU A 7 -8.84 12.58 33.98
CA GLU A 7 -9.89 11.68 34.45
C GLU A 7 -10.04 10.49 33.52
N GLU A 8 -10.01 10.69 32.19
CA GLU A 8 -10.03 9.60 31.22
C GLU A 8 -8.83 8.65 31.39
N GLN A 9 -7.63 9.17 31.58
CA GLN A 9 -6.45 8.34 31.83
C GLN A 9 -6.60 7.52 33.10
N LEU A 10 -7.18 8.06 34.16
CA LEU A 10 -7.46 7.31 35.38
C LEU A 10 -8.53 6.26 35.19
N VAL A 11 -9.65 6.59 34.54
CA VAL A 11 -10.73 5.62 34.26
C VAL A 11 -10.17 4.46 33.43
N LYS A 12 -9.42 4.74 32.38
CA LYS A 12 -8.75 3.71 31.57
C LYS A 12 -7.82 2.82 32.39
N ALA A 13 -7.03 3.41 33.25
CA ALA A 13 -6.14 2.66 34.14
C ALA A 13 -6.93 1.80 35.15
N PHE A 14 -8.05 2.31 35.70
CA PHE A 14 -8.93 1.52 36.57
C PHE A 14 -9.56 0.35 35.84
N LEU A 15 -10.04 0.53 34.62
CA LEU A 15 -10.62 -0.55 33.80
C LEU A 15 -9.60 -1.63 33.45
N GLN A 16 -8.34 -1.24 33.21
CA GLN A 16 -7.25 -2.19 32.86
C GLN A 16 -6.67 -2.94 34.07
N VAL A 17 -6.44 -2.24 35.17
CA VAL A 17 -5.71 -2.77 36.35
C VAL A 17 -6.62 -3.15 37.51
N GLY A 18 -7.82 -2.60 37.55
CA GLY A 18 -8.84 -2.80 38.57
C GLY A 18 -8.60 -1.96 39.83
N LYS A 19 -7.49 -2.10 40.54
CA LYS A 19 -7.19 -1.37 41.80
C LYS A 19 -5.87 -0.61 41.70
N LEU A 20 -5.90 0.71 41.88
CA LEU A 20 -4.73 1.60 41.82
C LEU A 20 -4.46 2.32 43.15
N SER A 21 -3.19 2.44 43.53
CA SER A 21 -2.74 3.29 44.62
C SER A 21 -2.48 4.72 44.14
N LEU A 22 -2.47 5.69 45.07
CA LEU A 22 -2.14 7.09 44.76
C LEU A 22 -0.79 7.27 44.05
N LYS A 23 0.17 6.43 44.40
CA LYS A 23 1.51 6.47 43.79
C LYS A 23 1.44 6.00 42.34
N GLU A 24 0.78 4.90 42.06
CA GLU A 24 0.59 4.38 40.71
C GLU A 24 -0.18 5.39 39.83
N MET A 25 -1.22 6.04 40.37
CA MET A 25 -1.97 7.09 39.68
C MET A 25 -1.09 8.34 39.39
N ALA A 26 -0.25 8.73 40.35
CA ALA A 26 0.69 9.84 40.17
C ALA A 26 1.72 9.54 39.06
N ASP A 27 2.21 8.31 39.01
CA ASP A 27 3.14 7.83 37.98
C ASP A 27 2.45 7.76 36.60
N ILE A 28 1.20 7.30 36.52
CA ILE A 28 0.41 7.26 35.27
C ILE A 28 0.15 8.66 34.74
N LEU A 29 -0.28 9.59 35.59
CA LEU A 29 -0.60 10.95 35.20
C LEU A 29 0.62 11.87 35.09
N GLN A 30 1.79 11.43 35.55
CA GLN A 30 3.02 12.22 35.67
C GLN A 30 2.82 13.54 36.44
N VAL A 31 2.07 13.48 37.55
CA VAL A 31 1.74 14.63 38.39
C VAL A 31 1.98 14.33 39.87
N SER A 32 1.91 15.38 40.72
CA SER A 32 2.04 15.23 42.17
C SER A 32 0.81 14.49 42.76
N SER A 33 1.02 13.80 43.92
CA SER A 33 -0.09 13.14 44.66
C SER A 33 -1.20 14.12 45.04
N ARG A 34 -0.91 15.40 45.25
CA ARG A 34 -1.90 16.44 45.52
C ARG A 34 -2.79 16.67 44.29
N THR A 35 -2.22 16.70 43.10
CA THR A 35 -2.95 16.85 41.84
C THR A 35 -3.83 15.62 41.60
N VAL A 36 -3.35 14.40 41.92
CA VAL A 36 -4.14 13.17 41.85
C VAL A 36 -5.37 13.26 42.74
N TYR A 37 -5.23 13.74 43.98
CA TYR A 37 -6.38 13.91 44.88
C TYR A 37 -7.45 14.85 44.32
N LEU A 38 -7.05 15.97 43.73
CA LEU A 38 -8.00 16.90 43.08
C LEU A 38 -8.70 16.24 41.90
N THR A 39 -7.95 15.56 41.02
CA THR A 39 -8.52 14.84 39.88
C THR A 39 -9.47 13.71 40.34
N LEU A 40 -9.16 12.99 41.41
CA LEU A 40 -10.06 11.98 41.96
C LEU A 40 -11.34 12.58 42.54
N SER A 41 -11.25 13.75 43.19
CA SER A 41 -12.42 14.46 43.71
C SER A 41 -13.37 14.91 42.58
N ASP A 42 -12.80 15.46 41.50
CA ASP A 42 -13.58 15.87 40.33
C ASP A 42 -14.19 14.63 39.60
N LEU A 43 -13.40 13.56 39.48
CA LEU A 43 -13.85 12.30 38.89
C LEU A 43 -15.00 11.67 39.70
N MET A 44 -14.94 11.68 41.04
CA MET A 44 -16.03 11.16 41.88
C MET A 44 -17.36 11.85 41.58
N LEU A 45 -17.38 13.18 41.51
CA LEU A 45 -18.58 13.97 41.20
C LEU A 45 -19.16 13.61 39.83
N THR A 46 -18.28 13.35 38.87
CA THR A 46 -18.72 12.97 37.53
C THR A 46 -19.26 11.53 37.49
N LEU A 47 -18.64 10.58 38.18
CA LEU A 47 -19.02 9.18 38.23
C LEU A 47 -20.36 8.95 38.98
N GLU A 48 -20.62 9.73 40.04
CA GLU A 48 -21.89 9.67 40.80
C GLU A 48 -23.11 9.90 39.89
N THR A 49 -23.00 10.71 38.85
CA THR A 49 -24.08 10.97 37.90
C THR A 49 -24.43 9.76 37.03
N TYR A 50 -23.63 8.72 37.05
CA TYR A 50 -23.77 7.49 36.26
C TYR A 50 -23.90 6.23 37.13
N ASP A 51 -24.19 6.39 38.43
CA ASP A 51 -24.30 5.30 39.42
C ASP A 51 -23.00 4.47 39.55
N ILE A 52 -21.85 5.12 39.35
CA ILE A 52 -20.53 4.51 39.52
C ILE A 52 -19.82 5.16 40.70
N GLU A 53 -19.37 4.34 41.64
CA GLU A 53 -18.68 4.79 42.84
C GLU A 53 -17.19 4.53 42.79
N LEU A 54 -16.38 5.51 43.22
CA LEU A 54 -14.95 5.32 43.45
C LEU A 54 -14.73 4.92 44.90
N ILE A 55 -14.42 3.67 45.14
CA ILE A 55 -14.27 3.09 46.49
C ILE A 55 -12.78 3.04 46.87
N LYS A 56 -12.51 3.42 48.13
CA LYS A 56 -11.18 3.31 48.72
C LYS A 56 -11.11 2.03 49.59
N ASP A 57 -10.19 1.13 49.21
CA ASP A 57 -9.90 -0.10 49.93
C ASP A 57 -8.45 -0.05 50.43
N GLY A 58 -8.27 0.33 51.70
CA GLY A 58 -6.96 0.52 52.31
C GLY A 58 -6.14 1.64 51.65
N LYS A 59 -5.08 1.30 50.93
CA LYS A 59 -4.22 2.24 50.19
C LYS A 59 -4.54 2.30 48.69
N LYS A 60 -5.50 1.52 48.23
CA LYS A 60 -5.89 1.44 46.82
C LYS A 60 -7.32 1.95 46.60
N TYR A 61 -7.59 2.39 45.38
CA TYR A 61 -8.90 2.83 44.91
C TYR A 61 -9.37 1.92 43.76
N TYR A 62 -10.67 1.73 43.62
CA TYR A 62 -11.27 0.99 42.50
C TYR A 62 -12.67 1.53 42.18
N LEU A 63 -13.12 1.26 40.95
CA LEU A 63 -14.48 1.62 40.51
C LEU A 63 -15.45 0.49 40.81
N SER A 64 -16.65 0.83 41.26
CA SER A 64 -17.75 -0.09 41.53
C SER A 64 -19.04 0.45 40.94
N GLY A 65 -19.83 -0.40 40.29
CA GLY A 65 -21.07 -0.03 39.59
C GLY A 65 -21.12 -0.70 38.21
N ASP A 66 -22.02 -0.22 37.36
CA ASP A 66 -22.09 -0.69 35.99
C ASP A 66 -20.99 -0.03 35.12
N LEU A 67 -19.83 -0.71 35.00
CA LEU A 67 -18.68 -0.21 34.25
C LEU A 67 -18.86 -0.29 32.75
N THR A 68 -19.90 -0.94 32.23
CA THR A 68 -20.17 -1.03 30.77
C THR A 68 -20.41 0.34 30.16
N VAL A 69 -21.03 1.26 30.93
CA VAL A 69 -21.23 2.66 30.53
C VAL A 69 -19.89 3.39 30.31
N LEU A 70 -18.86 3.05 31.07
CA LEU A 70 -17.51 3.62 30.90
C LEU A 70 -16.79 2.98 29.72
N GLU A 71 -16.93 1.68 29.50
CA GLU A 71 -16.35 0.96 28.36
C GLU A 71 -16.99 1.44 27.05
N GLU A 72 -18.29 1.57 26.99
CA GLU A 72 -19.00 2.12 25.83
C GLU A 72 -18.66 3.60 25.59
N SER A 73 -18.54 4.41 26.64
CA SER A 73 -18.16 5.82 26.51
C SER A 73 -16.69 6.00 26.06
N GLN A 74 -15.81 5.07 26.38
CA GLN A 74 -14.43 5.08 25.90
C GLN A 74 -14.30 4.51 24.48
N ALA A 75 -14.99 3.43 24.16
CA ALA A 75 -15.03 2.89 22.81
C ALA A 75 -15.57 3.89 21.78
N SER A 76 -16.50 4.76 22.19
CA SER A 76 -17.08 5.80 21.35
C SER A 76 -16.25 7.11 21.26
N ARG A 77 -15.13 7.24 21.98
CA ARG A 77 -14.37 8.52 22.08
C ARG A 77 -12.90 8.48 21.69
N GLU A 78 -12.26 7.34 21.57
CA GLU A 78 -10.90 7.29 21.03
C GLU A 78 -10.92 7.33 19.48
N VAL A 79 -11.29 8.47 18.93
CA VAL A 79 -11.06 8.75 17.51
C VAL A 79 -9.54 8.83 17.33
N THR A 80 -8.96 7.89 16.57
CA THR A 80 -7.53 7.92 16.26
C THR A 80 -7.18 9.18 15.49
N ALA A 81 -5.90 9.56 15.44
CA ALA A 81 -5.48 10.72 14.65
C ALA A 81 -5.89 10.58 13.18
N SER A 82 -5.81 9.37 12.62
CA SER A 82 -6.25 9.06 11.26
C SER A 82 -7.74 9.29 11.07
N GLN A 83 -8.57 8.70 11.93
CA GLN A 83 -10.02 8.89 11.89
C GLN A 83 -10.43 10.35 12.08
N ARG A 84 -9.74 11.09 12.94
CA ARG A 84 -10.00 12.53 13.14
C ARG A 84 -9.73 13.33 11.86
N LEU A 85 -8.63 13.02 11.15
CA LEU A 85 -8.33 13.64 9.86
C LEU A 85 -9.40 13.30 8.82
N GLU A 86 -9.84 12.05 8.76
CA GLU A 86 -10.89 11.58 7.84
C GLU A 86 -12.23 12.29 8.11
N LEU A 87 -12.67 12.35 9.37
CA LEU A 87 -13.90 13.03 9.75
C LEU A 87 -13.80 14.56 9.54
N THR A 88 -12.65 15.16 9.86
CA THR A 88 -12.43 16.59 9.62
C THR A 88 -12.57 16.93 8.14
N VAL A 89 -11.87 16.21 7.26
CA VAL A 89 -11.95 16.49 5.82
C VAL A 89 -13.32 16.15 5.24
N TYR A 90 -14.00 15.13 5.78
CA TYR A 90 -15.39 14.84 5.43
C TYR A 90 -16.29 16.04 5.71
N HIS A 91 -16.22 16.61 6.91
CA HIS A 91 -17.01 17.79 7.27
C HIS A 91 -16.65 19.00 6.39
N LEU A 92 -15.36 19.23 6.10
CA LEU A 92 -14.90 20.33 5.22
C LEU A 92 -15.40 20.16 3.77
N LEU A 93 -15.61 18.95 3.29
CA LEU A 93 -16.11 18.66 1.94
C LEU A 93 -17.63 18.75 1.83
N THR A 94 -18.35 18.38 2.90
CA THR A 94 -19.82 18.23 2.88
C THR A 94 -20.56 19.41 3.50
N SER A 95 -19.89 20.25 4.30
CA SER A 95 -20.51 21.46 4.87
C SER A 95 -20.77 22.51 3.79
N PRO A 96 -21.97 23.10 3.74
CA PRO A 96 -22.26 24.22 2.87
C PRO A 96 -21.52 25.50 3.28
N ASP A 97 -21.28 25.70 4.58
CA ASP A 97 -20.65 26.87 5.16
C ASP A 97 -19.21 26.56 5.63
N PRO A 98 -18.30 27.56 5.66
CA PRO A 98 -16.97 27.39 6.22
C PRO A 98 -17.02 27.02 7.70
N ILE A 99 -16.28 26.00 8.11
CA ILE A 99 -16.19 25.51 9.48
C ILE A 99 -15.13 26.30 10.25
N ILE A 100 -15.48 26.86 11.40
CA ILE A 100 -14.53 27.62 12.22
C ILE A 100 -13.66 26.69 13.08
N ASN A 101 -12.51 27.20 13.50
CA ASN A 101 -11.53 26.42 14.27
C ASN A 101 -12.11 25.91 15.60
N GLU A 102 -12.91 26.76 16.25
CA GLU A 102 -13.56 26.47 17.53
C GLU A 102 -14.53 25.28 17.43
N GLU A 103 -15.29 25.18 16.33
CA GLU A 103 -16.18 24.04 16.07
C GLU A 103 -15.41 22.72 15.97
N LEU A 104 -14.25 22.72 15.30
CA LEU A 104 -13.41 21.51 15.20
C LEU A 104 -12.78 21.16 16.55
N GLN A 105 -12.37 22.16 17.35
CA GLN A 105 -11.86 21.93 18.71
C GLN A 105 -12.92 21.27 19.59
N GLU A 106 -14.15 21.79 19.57
CA GLU A 106 -15.27 21.28 20.37
C GLU A 106 -15.71 19.89 19.88
N HIS A 107 -15.79 19.69 18.57
CA HIS A 107 -16.25 18.43 18.00
C HIS A 107 -15.30 17.26 18.32
N PHE A 108 -13.99 17.49 18.22
CA PHE A 108 -12.98 16.45 18.43
C PHE A 108 -12.28 16.54 19.80
N TRP A 109 -12.64 17.49 20.65
CA TRP A 109 -12.02 17.70 21.97
C TRP A 109 -10.50 17.84 21.92
N VAL A 110 -10.00 18.58 20.94
CA VAL A 110 -8.58 18.80 20.72
C VAL A 110 -8.20 20.26 20.88
N SER A 111 -6.89 20.52 21.06
CA SER A 111 -6.37 21.89 21.17
C SER A 111 -6.39 22.61 19.81
N ASN A 112 -6.41 23.94 19.85
CA ASN A 112 -6.23 24.79 18.65
C ASN A 112 -4.98 24.40 17.84
N VAL A 113 -3.87 24.09 18.51
CA VAL A 113 -2.62 23.67 17.85
C VAL A 113 -2.84 22.36 17.08
N THR A 114 -3.58 21.42 17.65
CA THR A 114 -3.91 20.14 17.01
C THR A 114 -4.75 20.37 15.76
N VAL A 115 -5.79 21.22 15.84
CA VAL A 115 -6.63 21.55 14.67
C VAL A 115 -5.80 22.16 13.54
N ILE A 116 -4.90 23.10 13.86
CA ILE A 116 -4.03 23.74 12.86
C ILE A 116 -3.12 22.70 12.19
N GLN A 117 -2.57 21.75 12.95
CA GLN A 117 -1.74 20.67 12.42
C GLN A 117 -2.56 19.72 11.55
N ASP A 118 -3.75 19.32 11.99
CA ASP A 118 -4.65 18.46 11.24
C ASP A 118 -5.07 19.11 9.91
N VAL A 119 -5.45 20.38 9.94
CA VAL A 119 -5.82 21.14 8.72
C VAL A 119 -4.62 21.28 7.77
N ALA A 120 -3.40 21.45 8.27
CA ALA A 120 -2.21 21.51 7.43
C ALA A 120 -1.89 20.15 6.76
N GLU A 121 -2.07 19.05 7.48
CA GLU A 121 -1.90 17.70 6.93
C GLU A 121 -2.97 17.40 5.87
N ILE A 122 -4.23 17.76 6.16
CA ILE A 122 -5.35 17.63 5.21
C ILE A 122 -5.09 18.48 3.95
N GLU A 123 -4.67 19.73 4.10
CA GLU A 123 -4.40 20.63 2.96
C GLU A 123 -3.32 20.06 2.04
N LYS A 124 -2.24 19.54 2.63
CA LYS A 124 -1.18 18.86 1.86
C LYS A 124 -1.75 17.72 1.03
N ARG A 125 -2.65 16.90 1.62
CA ARG A 125 -3.25 15.78 0.93
C ARG A 125 -4.23 16.20 -0.15
N LEU A 126 -5.03 17.24 0.10
CA LEU A 126 -5.96 17.82 -0.87
C LEU A 126 -5.26 18.40 -2.09
N GLN A 127 -4.09 19.03 -1.91
CA GLN A 127 -3.30 19.59 -3.02
C GLN A 127 -2.88 18.53 -4.05
N GLU A 128 -2.65 17.29 -3.61
CA GLU A 128 -2.31 16.17 -4.50
C GLU A 128 -3.47 15.78 -5.45
N PHE A 129 -4.69 16.26 -5.13
CA PHE A 129 -5.92 16.05 -5.92
C PHE A 129 -6.44 17.36 -6.56
N ASP A 130 -5.60 18.38 -6.70
CA ASP A 130 -5.98 19.71 -7.19
C ASP A 130 -7.10 20.38 -6.37
N LEU A 131 -7.15 20.10 -5.07
CA LEU A 131 -8.04 20.74 -4.11
C LEU A 131 -7.25 21.61 -3.16
N CYS A 132 -7.86 22.66 -2.61
CA CYS A 132 -7.21 23.52 -1.64
C CYS A 132 -8.18 23.95 -0.52
N ILE A 133 -7.64 24.40 0.61
CA ILE A 133 -8.43 24.92 1.72
C ILE A 133 -8.43 26.45 1.68
N GLN A 134 -9.61 27.04 1.56
CA GLN A 134 -9.81 28.47 1.82
C GLN A 134 -9.96 28.71 3.31
N ARG A 135 -9.23 29.73 3.84
CA ARG A 135 -9.22 30.09 5.29
C ARG A 135 -9.94 31.40 5.59
N LYS A 136 -10.87 31.80 4.73
CA LYS A 136 -11.61 33.04 4.85
C LYS A 136 -12.92 32.79 5.62
N LYS A 137 -13.04 33.30 6.82
CA LYS A 137 -14.19 33.07 7.73
C LYS A 137 -14.33 31.62 8.21
N GLY A 138 -13.27 30.85 8.25
CA GLY A 138 -13.24 29.42 8.56
C GLY A 138 -12.57 28.62 7.46
N TYR A 139 -12.61 27.31 7.58
CA TYR A 139 -12.02 26.35 6.64
C TYR A 139 -13.09 25.82 5.67
N GLN A 140 -12.80 25.84 4.38
CA GLN A 140 -13.66 25.29 3.33
C GLN A 140 -12.82 24.72 2.20
N VAL A 141 -13.17 23.55 1.69
CA VAL A 141 -12.46 22.94 0.55
C VAL A 141 -12.95 23.57 -0.75
N LEU A 142 -12.02 24.07 -1.54
CA LEU A 142 -12.25 24.60 -2.89
C LEU A 142 -11.64 23.68 -3.93
N GLY A 143 -12.27 23.60 -5.11
CA GLY A 143 -11.85 22.84 -6.26
C GLY A 143 -13.02 22.45 -7.15
N ARG A 144 -12.73 21.78 -8.26
CA ARG A 144 -13.78 21.36 -9.19
C ARG A 144 -14.69 20.30 -8.57
N PRO A 145 -16.01 20.32 -8.83
CA PRO A 145 -16.96 19.36 -8.27
C PRO A 145 -16.58 17.90 -8.53
N ALA A 146 -16.09 17.59 -9.72
CA ALA A 146 -15.60 16.25 -10.08
C ALA A 146 -14.47 15.74 -9.16
N GLN A 147 -13.51 16.60 -8.83
CA GLN A 147 -12.39 16.26 -7.95
C GLN A 147 -12.85 16.12 -6.50
N LYS A 148 -13.72 17.00 -6.02
CA LYS A 148 -14.30 16.89 -4.67
C LYS A 148 -15.07 15.57 -4.51
N ARG A 149 -15.89 15.20 -5.48
CA ARG A 149 -16.66 13.95 -5.46
C ARG A 149 -15.76 12.72 -5.50
N ARG A 150 -14.73 12.74 -6.36
CA ARG A 150 -13.72 11.65 -6.40
C ARG A 150 -13.00 11.50 -5.07
N PHE A 151 -12.51 12.61 -4.52
CA PHE A 151 -11.83 12.60 -3.22
C PHE A 151 -12.75 12.12 -2.10
N LEU A 152 -14.01 12.58 -2.07
CA LEU A 152 -14.99 12.14 -1.10
C LEU A 152 -15.29 10.63 -1.21
N ALA A 153 -15.42 10.10 -2.42
CA ALA A 153 -15.63 8.67 -2.62
C ALA A 153 -14.41 7.83 -2.15
N ILE A 154 -13.19 8.31 -2.39
CA ILE A 154 -11.95 7.69 -1.88
C ILE A 154 -11.95 7.73 -0.35
N LEU A 155 -12.23 8.89 0.24
CA LEU A 155 -12.30 9.08 1.69
C LEU A 155 -13.29 8.11 2.35
N LEU A 156 -14.51 8.06 1.85
CA LEU A 156 -15.54 7.17 2.36
C LEU A 156 -15.16 5.69 2.20
N SER A 157 -14.51 5.34 1.08
CA SER A 157 -13.99 3.99 0.89
C SER A 157 -12.86 3.66 1.86
N ASN A 158 -12.07 4.63 2.31
CA ASN A 158 -11.02 4.42 3.31
C ASN A 158 -11.61 4.29 4.72
N ALA A 159 -12.51 5.21 5.09
CA ALA A 159 -13.07 5.32 6.42
C ALA A 159 -14.05 4.19 6.77
N ILE A 160 -14.77 3.66 5.77
CA ILE A 160 -15.78 2.63 5.98
C ILE A 160 -15.21 1.26 5.61
N SER A 161 -15.30 0.30 6.54
CA SER A 161 -14.90 -1.07 6.24
C SER A 161 -15.89 -1.73 5.26
N ILE A 162 -15.41 -2.74 4.52
CA ILE A 162 -16.26 -3.55 3.64
C ILE A 162 -17.47 -4.10 4.41
N GLN A 163 -17.23 -4.60 5.61
CA GLN A 163 -18.26 -5.17 6.46
C GLN A 163 -19.31 -4.12 6.89
N ASP A 164 -18.86 -2.94 7.32
CA ASP A 164 -19.75 -1.86 7.74
C ASP A 164 -20.60 -1.34 6.58
N LEU A 165 -20.02 -1.21 5.39
CA LEU A 165 -20.79 -0.83 4.20
C LEU A 165 -21.88 -1.86 3.86
N TRP A 166 -21.60 -3.17 4.03
CA TRP A 166 -22.57 -4.24 3.79
C TRP A 166 -23.65 -4.34 4.88
N GLN A 167 -23.31 -3.98 6.11
CA GLN A 167 -24.24 -3.98 7.25
C GLN A 167 -25.01 -2.67 7.40
N ASP A 168 -24.82 -1.72 6.49
CA ASP A 168 -25.38 -0.36 6.54
C ASP A 168 -24.95 0.42 7.81
N ASN A 169 -23.76 0.14 8.35
CA ASN A 169 -23.19 0.74 9.55
C ASN A 169 -22.26 1.91 9.20
N TYR A 170 -22.82 3.01 8.71
CA TYR A 170 -22.09 4.23 8.33
C TYR A 170 -22.81 5.52 8.73
N ALA A 171 -23.46 5.51 9.90
CA ALA A 171 -24.20 6.65 10.42
C ALA A 171 -23.37 7.92 10.60
N GLU A 172 -22.04 7.80 10.73
CA GLU A 172 -21.10 8.93 10.81
C GLU A 172 -20.99 9.72 9.49
N PHE A 173 -21.47 9.13 8.38
CA PHE A 173 -21.41 9.73 7.05
C PHE A 173 -22.81 9.92 6.44
N PRO A 174 -23.59 10.92 6.91
CA PRO A 174 -24.99 11.14 6.50
C PRO A 174 -25.19 11.39 4.99
N ILE A 175 -24.12 11.75 4.26
CA ILE A 175 -24.18 11.89 2.79
C ILE A 175 -24.49 10.56 2.10
N LEU A 176 -24.17 9.44 2.74
CA LEU A 176 -24.48 8.11 2.24
C LEU A 176 -25.90 7.71 2.62
N VAL A 177 -26.80 7.92 1.68
CA VAL A 177 -28.20 7.50 1.84
C VAL A 177 -28.31 6.01 1.62
N LYS A 178 -28.84 5.28 2.61
CA LYS A 178 -28.93 3.80 2.62
C LYS A 178 -29.57 3.24 1.35
N GLU A 179 -30.71 3.78 0.96
CA GLU A 179 -31.45 3.34 -0.22
C GLU A 179 -30.65 3.53 -1.51
N ARG A 180 -29.86 4.60 -1.59
CA ARG A 180 -28.97 4.87 -2.75
C ARG A 180 -27.81 3.89 -2.81
N ILE A 181 -27.16 3.60 -1.68
CA ILE A 181 -26.07 2.61 -1.60
C ILE A 181 -26.56 1.21 -1.96
N GLN A 182 -27.69 0.78 -1.39
CA GLN A 182 -28.26 -0.54 -1.67
C GLN A 182 -28.63 -0.68 -3.15
N LEU A 183 -29.24 0.34 -3.73
CA LEU A 183 -29.58 0.35 -5.14
C LEU A 183 -28.35 0.34 -6.04
N ALA A 184 -27.35 1.18 -5.74
CA ALA A 184 -26.08 1.21 -6.48
C ALA A 184 -25.37 -0.16 -6.45
N ARG A 185 -25.36 -0.80 -5.27
CA ARG A 185 -24.82 -2.16 -5.09
C ARG A 185 -25.55 -3.17 -5.96
N GLN A 186 -26.87 -3.22 -5.89
CA GLN A 186 -27.68 -4.15 -6.66
C GLN A 186 -27.44 -3.98 -8.17
N ILE A 187 -27.46 -2.76 -8.68
CA ILE A 187 -27.25 -2.48 -10.10
C ILE A 187 -25.82 -2.87 -10.52
N PHE A 188 -24.83 -2.60 -9.68
CA PHE A 188 -23.44 -2.96 -9.97
C PHE A 188 -23.25 -4.47 -10.02
N GLU A 189 -23.82 -5.22 -9.08
CA GLU A 189 -23.79 -6.69 -9.03
C GLU A 189 -24.46 -7.33 -10.24
N GLU A 190 -25.64 -6.86 -10.65
CA GLU A 190 -26.37 -7.34 -11.83
C GLU A 190 -25.56 -7.14 -13.13
N ASN A 191 -24.66 -6.16 -13.18
CA ASN A 191 -23.86 -5.82 -14.33
C ASN A 191 -22.37 -6.24 -14.21
N GLN A 192 -21.94 -6.78 -13.08
CA GLN A 192 -20.52 -7.08 -12.77
C GLN A 192 -19.88 -8.02 -13.80
N GLN A 193 -20.63 -8.98 -14.35
CA GLN A 193 -20.09 -9.94 -15.34
C GLN A 193 -19.47 -9.27 -16.57
N LEU A 194 -19.84 -8.03 -16.86
CA LEU A 194 -19.31 -7.25 -17.99
C LEU A 194 -17.90 -6.69 -17.69
N LEU A 195 -17.52 -6.58 -16.42
CA LEU A 195 -16.24 -5.99 -15.98
C LEU A 195 -15.18 -7.03 -15.62
N GLY A 196 -15.54 -8.33 -15.54
CA GLY A 196 -14.65 -9.38 -15.05
C GLY A 196 -14.44 -9.31 -13.53
N GLU A 197 -13.32 -9.89 -13.06
CA GLU A 197 -12.94 -9.84 -11.64
C GLU A 197 -12.44 -8.45 -11.26
N VAL A 198 -13.18 -7.80 -10.38
CA VAL A 198 -12.85 -6.48 -9.81
C VAL A 198 -12.49 -6.67 -8.34
N ASP A 199 -11.40 -6.05 -7.90
CA ASP A 199 -11.00 -6.00 -6.49
C ASP A 199 -12.14 -5.49 -5.62
N SER A 200 -12.34 -6.09 -4.42
CA SER A 200 -13.45 -5.76 -3.52
C SER A 200 -13.47 -4.28 -3.11
N LYS A 201 -12.30 -3.72 -2.82
CA LYS A 201 -12.18 -2.31 -2.41
C LYS A 201 -12.49 -1.35 -3.57
N LEU A 202 -12.03 -1.71 -4.75
CA LEU A 202 -12.33 -0.95 -5.98
C LEU A 202 -13.82 -1.00 -6.32
N ARG A 203 -14.45 -2.17 -6.16
CA ARG A 203 -15.90 -2.33 -6.33
C ARG A 203 -16.69 -1.43 -5.39
N GLU A 204 -16.31 -1.38 -4.12
CA GLU A 204 -16.96 -0.52 -3.13
C GLU A 204 -16.79 0.96 -3.42
N PHE A 205 -15.60 1.37 -3.79
CA PHE A 205 -15.36 2.73 -4.27
C PHE A 205 -16.31 3.12 -5.41
N LEU A 206 -16.50 2.24 -6.40
CA LEU A 206 -17.41 2.50 -7.52
C LEU A 206 -18.88 2.51 -7.09
N ILE A 207 -19.28 1.67 -6.15
CA ILE A 207 -20.63 1.67 -5.57
C ILE A 207 -20.89 2.98 -4.80
N ILE A 208 -19.96 3.41 -3.97
CA ILE A 208 -20.03 4.70 -3.26
C ILE A 208 -20.10 5.85 -4.28
N LEU A 209 -19.21 5.86 -5.27
CA LEU A 209 -19.19 6.89 -6.31
C LEU A 209 -20.52 6.97 -7.07
N LEU A 210 -21.11 5.82 -7.41
CA LEU A 210 -22.41 5.75 -8.09
C LEU A 210 -23.55 6.26 -7.19
N SER A 211 -23.51 5.97 -5.88
CA SER A 211 -24.51 6.46 -4.92
C SER A 211 -24.47 7.98 -4.72
N LEU A 212 -23.30 8.60 -4.95
CA LEU A 212 -23.10 10.05 -4.90
C LEU A 212 -23.51 10.78 -6.18
N ALA A 213 -23.96 10.07 -7.21
CA ALA A 213 -24.39 10.70 -8.47
C ALA A 213 -25.52 11.70 -8.24
N ASP A 214 -25.32 12.95 -8.69
CA ASP A 214 -26.25 14.04 -8.55
C ASP A 214 -26.18 15.00 -9.76
N ASN A 215 -27.32 15.24 -10.41
CA ASN A 215 -27.39 16.12 -11.58
C ASN A 215 -27.20 17.62 -11.27
N GLN A 216 -27.13 18.00 -9.99
CA GLN A 216 -26.98 19.40 -9.58
C GLN A 216 -25.57 19.94 -9.79
N GLU A 217 -24.57 19.06 -9.93
CA GLU A 217 -23.17 19.44 -10.12
C GLU A 217 -22.80 19.49 -11.62
N GLU A 218 -22.16 20.58 -12.02
CA GLU A 218 -21.53 20.66 -13.33
C GLU A 218 -20.20 19.90 -13.32
N LEU A 219 -20.18 18.77 -13.98
CA LEU A 219 -19.00 17.93 -14.15
C LEU A 219 -18.36 18.18 -15.51
N VAL A 220 -17.10 18.60 -15.51
CA VAL A 220 -16.32 18.68 -16.74
C VAL A 220 -15.78 17.28 -17.04
N ALA A 221 -16.33 16.64 -18.06
CA ALA A 221 -15.93 15.30 -18.46
C ALA A 221 -14.77 15.34 -19.46
N ALA A 222 -13.82 14.40 -19.35
CA ALA A 222 -12.79 14.18 -20.35
C ALA A 222 -13.42 13.64 -21.65
N VAL A 223 -12.91 14.06 -22.81
CA VAL A 223 -13.49 13.74 -24.11
C VAL A 223 -13.15 12.32 -24.59
N ASN A 224 -12.06 11.74 -24.09
CA ASN A 224 -11.52 10.44 -24.54
C ASN A 224 -11.81 9.32 -23.53
N VAL A 225 -13.00 8.77 -23.60
CA VAL A 225 -13.41 7.60 -22.81
C VAL A 225 -13.52 6.39 -23.73
N SER A 226 -13.09 5.19 -23.29
CA SER A 226 -13.24 3.97 -24.07
C SER A 226 -14.72 3.67 -24.31
N LYS A 227 -15.00 3.00 -25.43
CA LYS A 227 -16.36 2.61 -25.78
C LYS A 227 -16.94 1.66 -24.73
N GLU A 228 -16.12 0.75 -24.22
CA GLU A 228 -16.48 -0.23 -23.22
C GLU A 228 -16.93 0.43 -21.90
N ALA A 229 -16.15 1.40 -21.41
CA ALA A 229 -16.49 2.16 -20.20
C ALA A 229 -17.77 2.99 -20.39
N LEU A 230 -17.91 3.61 -21.54
CA LEU A 230 -19.09 4.42 -21.85
C LEU A 230 -20.36 3.57 -21.99
N ASP A 231 -20.29 2.42 -22.65
CA ASP A 231 -21.43 1.52 -22.84
C ASP A 231 -21.86 0.89 -21.51
N PHE A 232 -20.89 0.50 -20.68
CA PHE A 232 -21.18 0.01 -19.30
C PHE A 232 -21.85 1.11 -18.47
N SER A 233 -21.29 2.32 -18.45
CA SER A 233 -21.83 3.43 -17.67
C SER A 233 -23.24 3.82 -18.13
N LYS A 234 -23.50 3.89 -19.43
CA LYS A 234 -24.85 4.13 -19.96
C LYS A 234 -25.85 3.09 -19.48
N ARG A 235 -25.45 1.81 -19.43
CA ARG A 235 -26.29 0.73 -18.95
C ARG A 235 -26.62 0.90 -17.46
N ILE A 236 -25.60 1.12 -16.62
CA ILE A 236 -25.75 1.37 -15.18
C ILE A 236 -26.70 2.55 -14.92
N PHE A 237 -26.45 3.69 -15.56
CA PHE A 237 -27.27 4.88 -15.35
C PHE A 237 -28.67 4.74 -15.92
N THR A 238 -28.88 3.94 -16.97
CA THR A 238 -30.22 3.61 -17.48
C THR A 238 -31.02 2.80 -16.46
N ASP A 239 -30.39 1.81 -15.83
CA ASP A 239 -31.04 0.99 -14.80
C ASP A 239 -31.28 1.80 -13.53
N LEU A 240 -30.35 2.65 -13.14
CA LEU A 240 -30.49 3.57 -12.01
C LEU A 240 -31.66 4.54 -12.23
N ALA A 241 -31.73 5.17 -13.42
CA ALA A 241 -32.76 6.11 -13.80
C ALA A 241 -34.17 5.48 -13.77
N LYS A 242 -34.32 4.24 -14.28
CA LYS A 242 -35.59 3.50 -14.26
C LYS A 242 -36.07 3.23 -12.83
N ARG A 243 -35.17 2.84 -11.92
CA ARG A 243 -35.53 2.45 -10.55
C ARG A 243 -35.80 3.64 -9.64
N GLN A 244 -35.00 4.72 -9.79
CA GLN A 244 -35.18 5.97 -9.03
C GLN A 244 -36.21 6.92 -9.64
N LYS A 245 -36.68 6.65 -10.87
CA LYS A 245 -37.51 7.58 -11.65
C LYS A 245 -36.88 8.98 -11.79
N GLN A 246 -35.55 9.03 -11.86
CA GLN A 246 -34.74 10.23 -11.97
C GLN A 246 -33.96 10.17 -13.28
N PHE A 247 -33.86 11.29 -13.98
CA PHE A 247 -33.04 11.40 -15.17
C PHE A 247 -31.61 11.80 -14.77
N TYR A 248 -30.61 11.18 -15.43
CA TYR A 248 -29.21 11.55 -15.29
C TYR A 248 -28.69 12.19 -16.56
N ASN A 249 -27.96 13.30 -16.42
CA ASN A 249 -27.39 14.00 -17.54
C ASN A 249 -26.17 13.26 -18.13
N LEU A 250 -25.78 13.63 -19.36
CA LEU A 250 -24.65 12.97 -20.03
C LEU A 250 -23.32 13.19 -19.30
N GLN A 251 -23.16 14.29 -18.58
CA GLN A 251 -21.92 14.58 -17.85
C GLN A 251 -21.70 13.60 -16.71
N GLU A 252 -22.75 13.19 -15.98
CA GLU A 252 -22.68 12.15 -14.95
C GLU A 252 -22.22 10.82 -15.54
N ILE A 253 -22.81 10.42 -16.67
CA ILE A 253 -22.48 9.15 -17.33
C ILE A 253 -21.03 9.15 -17.80
N VAL A 254 -20.58 10.25 -18.41
CA VAL A 254 -19.20 10.36 -18.91
C VAL A 254 -18.20 10.50 -17.76
N TYR A 255 -18.54 11.19 -16.70
CA TYR A 255 -17.70 11.28 -15.49
C TYR A 255 -17.46 9.90 -14.88
N PHE A 256 -18.53 9.12 -14.65
CA PHE A 256 -18.40 7.77 -14.13
C PHE A 256 -17.63 6.86 -15.10
N ALA A 257 -17.92 6.96 -16.40
CA ALA A 257 -17.21 6.20 -17.43
C ALA A 257 -15.70 6.53 -17.47
N ASN A 258 -15.33 7.79 -17.28
CA ASN A 258 -13.93 8.21 -17.25
C ASN A 258 -13.17 7.58 -16.06
N ILE A 259 -13.78 7.60 -14.87
CA ILE A 259 -13.19 6.96 -13.70
C ILE A 259 -13.12 5.44 -13.88
N LEU A 260 -14.18 4.81 -14.37
CA LEU A 260 -14.21 3.39 -14.66
C LEU A 260 -13.12 2.98 -15.67
N ASP A 261 -12.96 3.75 -16.74
CA ASP A 261 -11.93 3.54 -17.76
C ASP A 261 -10.52 3.64 -17.16
N GLU A 262 -10.29 4.63 -16.31
CA GLU A 262 -9.00 4.81 -15.63
C GLU A 262 -8.68 3.66 -14.68
N VAL A 263 -9.64 3.22 -13.85
CA VAL A 263 -9.37 2.29 -12.75
C VAL A 263 -9.54 0.82 -13.11
N ILE A 264 -10.35 0.49 -14.11
CA ILE A 264 -10.63 -0.90 -14.50
C ILE A 264 -10.19 -1.20 -15.92
N ILE A 265 -10.78 -0.52 -16.91
CA ILE A 265 -10.71 -0.96 -18.32
C ILE A 265 -9.31 -0.78 -18.89
N LYS A 266 -8.65 0.34 -18.62
CA LYS A 266 -7.26 0.56 -19.07
C LYS A 266 -6.24 -0.32 -18.34
N ARG A 267 -6.63 -1.00 -17.26
CA ARG A 267 -5.75 -1.76 -16.36
C ARG A 267 -6.11 -3.23 -16.24
N GLN A 268 -7.07 -3.72 -17.04
CA GLN A 268 -7.38 -5.14 -17.12
C GLN A 268 -6.34 -5.91 -17.93
N GLU A 269 -6.00 -7.08 -17.44
CA GLU A 269 -5.11 -8.13 -17.94
C GLU A 269 -4.42 -7.94 -19.29
N ILE A 270 -3.14 -8.27 -19.27
CA ILE A 270 -2.19 -8.35 -20.34
C ILE A 270 -2.68 -9.26 -21.47
N PRO A 271 -3.24 -8.75 -22.56
CA PRO A 271 -3.11 -9.43 -23.82
C PRO A 271 -1.85 -8.89 -24.48
N LEU A 272 -0.88 -9.72 -24.67
CA LEU A 272 0.41 -9.41 -25.27
C LEU A 272 0.33 -8.65 -26.61
N PHE A 273 -0.85 -8.45 -27.20
CA PHE A 273 -1.01 -7.87 -28.54
C PHE A 273 -2.40 -7.25 -28.83
N ARG A 274 -3.10 -6.58 -27.91
CA ARG A 274 -4.33 -5.85 -28.27
C ARG A 274 -4.23 -4.34 -28.03
N GLU A 275 -4.77 -3.57 -28.96
CA GLU A 275 -4.55 -2.18 -29.34
C GLU A 275 -4.87 -1.07 -28.31
N LYS A 276 -5.27 -1.39 -27.07
CA LYS A 276 -5.61 -0.41 -26.04
C LYS A 276 -5.12 -0.82 -24.65
N PHE A 277 -3.88 -1.18 -24.60
CA PHE A 277 -3.19 -1.50 -23.36
C PHE A 277 -2.68 -0.20 -22.73
N ASP A 278 -2.89 0.01 -21.45
CA ASP A 278 -2.11 0.98 -20.70
C ASP A 278 -0.70 0.44 -20.53
N SER A 279 0.02 0.46 -21.63
CA SER A 279 1.43 0.04 -21.68
C SER A 279 2.25 0.85 -20.68
N GLU A 280 1.89 2.09 -20.41
CA GLU A 280 2.58 2.98 -19.48
C GLU A 280 2.54 2.45 -18.04
N PHE A 281 1.39 1.98 -17.56
CA PHE A 281 1.31 1.43 -16.19
C PHE A 281 2.06 0.11 -16.04
N TYR A 282 1.93 -0.80 -17.00
CA TYR A 282 2.70 -2.05 -17.01
C TYR A 282 4.21 -1.78 -17.04
N TYR A 283 4.62 -0.84 -17.90
CA TYR A 283 6.02 -0.43 -17.98
C TYR A 283 6.51 0.24 -16.70
N SER A 284 5.68 1.03 -16.03
CA SER A 284 6.02 1.63 -14.73
C SER A 284 6.33 0.55 -13.67
N ILE A 285 5.50 -0.50 -13.58
CA ILE A 285 5.76 -1.62 -12.66
C ILE A 285 7.01 -2.40 -13.08
N SER A 286 7.16 -2.70 -14.38
CA SER A 286 8.35 -3.38 -14.91
C SER A 286 9.62 -2.58 -14.65
N GLN A 287 9.57 -1.28 -14.86
CA GLN A 287 10.66 -0.33 -14.62
C GLN A 287 11.02 -0.27 -13.13
N MET A 288 10.02 -0.28 -12.23
CA MET A 288 10.24 -0.34 -10.79
C MET A 288 10.97 -1.64 -10.40
N VAL A 289 10.49 -2.80 -10.87
CA VAL A 289 11.14 -4.10 -10.58
C VAL A 289 12.57 -4.13 -11.15
N ASP A 290 12.79 -3.64 -12.37
CA ASP A 290 14.12 -3.56 -13.00
C ASP A 290 15.06 -2.65 -12.20
N ALA A 291 14.62 -1.46 -11.83
CA ALA A 291 15.41 -0.51 -11.07
C ALA A 291 15.82 -1.09 -9.70
N VAL A 292 14.86 -1.66 -8.96
CA VAL A 292 15.15 -2.31 -7.67
C VAL A 292 16.11 -3.49 -7.88
N SER A 293 15.90 -4.32 -8.90
CA SER A 293 16.81 -5.45 -9.22
C SER A 293 18.23 -5.01 -9.48
N ARG A 294 18.42 -3.96 -10.26
CA ARG A 294 19.77 -3.43 -10.58
C ARG A 294 20.50 -2.88 -9.36
N PHE A 295 19.77 -2.18 -8.47
CA PHE A 295 20.40 -1.60 -7.27
C PHE A 295 20.76 -2.64 -6.23
N THR A 296 19.86 -3.60 -6.02
CA THR A 296 20.08 -4.68 -5.06
C THR A 296 20.99 -5.77 -5.61
N LYS A 297 21.19 -5.82 -6.93
CA LYS A 297 21.83 -6.92 -7.66
C LYS A 297 21.13 -8.26 -7.47
N ILE A 298 19.82 -8.21 -7.23
CA ILE A 298 18.94 -9.36 -7.08
C ILE A 298 17.96 -9.32 -8.23
N ASP A 299 17.87 -10.40 -8.99
CA ASP A 299 16.96 -10.51 -10.14
C ASP A 299 15.54 -10.82 -9.69
N PHE A 300 14.78 -9.80 -9.34
CA PHE A 300 13.39 -9.92 -8.89
C PHE A 300 12.42 -10.35 -10.00
N PHE A 301 12.81 -10.29 -11.27
CA PHE A 301 11.97 -10.80 -12.37
C PHE A 301 11.76 -12.32 -12.34
N LYS A 302 12.62 -13.05 -11.64
CA LYS A 302 12.42 -14.48 -11.42
C LYS A 302 11.17 -14.81 -10.60
N ASP A 303 10.70 -13.88 -9.75
CA ASP A 303 9.46 -14.04 -9.00
C ASP A 303 8.27 -13.45 -9.74
N LYS A 304 7.61 -14.26 -10.57
CA LYS A 304 6.40 -13.86 -11.30
C LYS A 304 5.24 -13.46 -10.37
N LEU A 305 5.20 -14.02 -9.17
CA LEU A 305 4.18 -13.69 -8.18
C LEU A 305 4.41 -12.28 -7.61
N LEU A 306 5.67 -11.87 -7.39
CA LEU A 306 5.99 -10.50 -6.98
C LEU A 306 5.43 -9.48 -7.97
N PHE A 307 5.68 -9.67 -9.27
CA PHE A 307 5.17 -8.77 -10.30
C PHE A 307 3.64 -8.67 -10.26
N LYS A 308 2.94 -9.82 -10.18
CA LYS A 308 1.47 -9.85 -10.09
C LYS A 308 0.95 -9.12 -8.84
N LEU A 309 1.59 -9.33 -7.69
CA LEU A 309 1.19 -8.69 -6.43
C LEU A 309 1.44 -7.18 -6.46
N LEU A 310 2.60 -6.74 -6.97
CA LEU A 310 2.91 -5.32 -7.15
C LEU A 310 1.95 -4.65 -8.13
N PHE A 311 1.68 -5.29 -9.25
CA PHE A 311 0.74 -4.78 -10.24
C PHE A 311 -0.65 -4.55 -9.64
N ASN A 312 -1.19 -5.53 -8.90
CA ASN A 312 -2.49 -5.41 -8.27
C ASN A 312 -2.49 -4.36 -7.14
N HIS A 313 -1.44 -4.34 -6.32
CA HIS A 313 -1.30 -3.35 -5.25
C HIS A 313 -1.26 -1.93 -5.81
N MET A 314 -0.35 -1.65 -6.74
CA MET A 314 -0.19 -0.32 -7.31
C MET A 314 -1.43 0.15 -8.09
N ARG A 315 -2.12 -0.78 -8.75
CA ARG A 315 -3.41 -0.48 -9.39
C ARG A 315 -4.45 0.01 -8.39
N LEU A 316 -4.54 -0.67 -7.26
CA LEU A 316 -5.46 -0.27 -6.19
C LEU A 316 -5.06 1.07 -5.57
N SER A 317 -3.78 1.25 -5.25
CA SER A 317 -3.26 2.50 -4.67
C SER A 317 -3.43 3.70 -5.58
N LEU A 318 -3.35 3.53 -6.91
CA LEU A 318 -3.61 4.59 -7.87
C LEU A 318 -5.10 4.90 -8.02
N ALA A 319 -5.98 3.91 -7.84
CA ALA A 319 -7.42 4.09 -7.96
C ALA A 319 -8.05 4.63 -6.67
N VAL A 320 -7.69 4.02 -5.54
CA VAL A 320 -8.22 4.30 -4.20
C VAL A 320 -7.05 4.37 -3.21
N PRO A 321 -6.24 5.46 -3.25
CA PRO A 321 -5.11 5.61 -2.33
C PRO A 321 -5.60 5.73 -0.88
N ILE A 322 -4.78 5.25 0.05
CA ILE A 322 -5.01 5.46 1.48
C ILE A 322 -4.68 6.92 1.79
N LEU A 323 -5.68 7.69 2.22
CA LEU A 323 -5.51 9.13 2.42
C LEU A 323 -4.74 9.45 3.71
N PHE A 324 -5.14 8.84 4.82
CA PHE A 324 -4.57 9.11 6.15
C PHE A 324 -4.21 7.78 6.84
N PRO A 325 -3.04 7.20 6.53
CA PRO A 325 -2.64 5.91 7.09
C PRO A 325 -2.39 6.01 8.60
N GLU A 326 -2.85 5.01 9.36
CA GLU A 326 -2.48 4.87 10.77
C GLU A 326 -0.99 4.55 10.92
N ARG A 327 -0.29 5.34 11.71
CA ARG A 327 1.11 5.11 12.06
C ARG A 327 1.19 4.16 13.26
N ALA A 328 1.00 2.88 13.04
CA ALA A 328 1.24 1.88 14.07
C ALA A 328 2.65 1.30 13.95
N THR A 329 3.46 1.45 14.99
CA THR A 329 4.82 0.86 15.07
C THR A 329 4.82 -0.68 15.01
N THR A 330 3.66 -1.30 15.19
CA THR A 330 3.43 -2.75 15.06
C THR A 330 3.04 -3.19 13.65
N ASN A 331 2.92 -2.25 12.71
CA ASN A 331 2.55 -2.55 11.34
C ASN A 331 3.63 -3.40 10.65
N VAL A 332 3.24 -4.49 10.01
CA VAL A 332 4.15 -5.43 9.31
C VAL A 332 4.94 -4.72 8.20
N ALA A 333 4.34 -3.76 7.50
CA ALA A 333 5.00 -2.98 6.45
C ALA A 333 6.11 -2.10 7.05
N TYR A 334 5.82 -1.38 8.13
CA TYR A 334 6.79 -0.60 8.88
C TYR A 334 7.96 -1.47 9.36
N LEU A 335 7.67 -2.61 9.98
CA LEU A 335 8.71 -3.54 10.46
C LEU A 335 9.57 -4.09 9.31
N ALA A 336 8.96 -4.38 8.15
CA ALA A 336 9.69 -4.83 6.97
C ALA A 336 10.63 -3.74 6.43
N ALA A 337 10.18 -2.48 6.41
CA ALA A 337 10.99 -1.33 6.00
C ALA A 337 12.15 -1.09 6.97
N GLN A 338 11.89 -1.13 8.29
CA GLN A 338 12.93 -0.99 9.33
C GLN A 338 13.97 -2.10 9.24
N LYS A 339 13.56 -3.34 8.99
CA LYS A 339 14.45 -4.49 8.86
C LYS A 339 15.27 -4.43 7.55
N ASN A 340 14.74 -3.83 6.49
CA ASN A 340 15.35 -3.76 5.17
C ASN A 340 15.61 -2.31 4.73
N GLN A 341 16.25 -1.49 5.56
CA GLN A 341 16.43 -0.05 5.34
C GLN A 341 17.04 0.31 3.97
N PHE A 342 18.01 -0.47 3.51
CA PHE A 342 18.62 -0.25 2.20
C PHE A 342 17.61 -0.51 1.07
N LEU A 343 16.88 -1.61 1.10
CA LEU A 343 15.82 -1.91 0.14
C LEU A 343 14.74 -0.84 0.16
N HIS A 344 14.32 -0.41 1.34
CA HIS A 344 13.34 0.65 1.53
C HIS A 344 13.79 1.99 0.94
N SER A 345 15.05 2.37 1.12
CA SER A 345 15.59 3.61 0.53
C SER A 345 15.61 3.56 -1.00
N ILE A 346 15.91 2.40 -1.59
CA ILE A 346 15.84 2.19 -3.04
C ILE A 346 14.39 2.28 -3.53
N VAL A 347 13.46 1.57 -2.89
CA VAL A 347 12.04 1.59 -3.24
C VAL A 347 11.49 3.01 -3.19
N SER A 348 11.76 3.74 -2.10
CA SER A 348 11.31 5.13 -1.93
C SER A 348 11.82 6.05 -3.05
N LEU A 349 13.09 5.89 -3.43
CA LEU A 349 13.69 6.66 -4.52
C LEU A 349 13.04 6.35 -5.87
N VAL A 350 12.87 5.06 -6.18
CA VAL A 350 12.28 4.60 -7.44
C VAL A 350 10.81 5.02 -7.55
N MET A 351 10.05 4.93 -6.46
CA MET A 351 8.65 5.33 -6.46
C MET A 351 8.47 6.83 -6.69
N ARG A 352 9.33 7.67 -6.11
CA ARG A 352 9.28 9.12 -6.33
C ARG A 352 9.51 9.53 -7.78
N ASP A 353 10.25 8.74 -8.53
CA ASP A 353 10.56 9.05 -9.93
C ASP A 353 9.49 8.53 -10.90
N ILE A 354 8.88 7.39 -10.59
CA ILE A 354 7.97 6.70 -11.53
C ILE A 354 6.50 7.06 -11.30
N PHE A 355 6.07 7.24 -10.06
CA PHE A 355 4.65 7.33 -9.72
C PHE A 355 4.21 8.75 -9.32
N PRO A 356 2.91 9.07 -9.46
CA PRO A 356 2.39 10.40 -9.14
C PRO A 356 2.46 10.74 -7.65
N ALA A 357 2.49 12.03 -7.33
CA ALA A 357 2.69 12.58 -5.98
C ALA A 357 1.70 12.05 -4.94
N PHE A 358 0.44 11.79 -5.33
CA PHE A 358 -0.60 11.37 -4.38
C PHE A 358 -0.42 9.95 -3.79
N ILE A 359 0.54 9.15 -4.32
CA ILE A 359 0.96 7.88 -3.69
C ILE A 359 2.41 7.92 -3.21
N GLN A 360 3.09 9.07 -3.29
CA GLN A 360 4.48 9.23 -2.86
C GLN A 360 4.57 9.57 -1.36
N TYR A 361 4.19 8.65 -0.48
CA TYR A 361 4.27 8.83 0.96
C TYR A 361 4.81 7.57 1.67
N GLU A 362 5.29 7.76 2.88
CA GLU A 362 6.08 6.75 3.61
C GLU A 362 5.37 5.40 3.73
N TYR A 363 4.08 5.41 4.08
CA TYR A 363 3.31 4.18 4.23
C TYR A 363 3.23 3.36 2.93
N GLU A 364 3.10 4.01 1.77
CA GLU A 364 3.09 3.32 0.48
C GLU A 364 4.46 2.73 0.15
N TYR A 365 5.54 3.46 0.48
CA TYR A 365 6.90 2.95 0.33
C TYR A 365 7.14 1.72 1.22
N GLU A 366 6.63 1.73 2.44
CA GLU A 366 6.68 0.59 3.36
C GLU A 366 5.95 -0.63 2.79
N LEU A 367 4.73 -0.45 2.23
CA LEU A 367 3.96 -1.51 1.61
C LEU A 367 4.66 -2.11 0.39
N VAL A 368 5.19 -1.26 -0.50
CA VAL A 368 5.96 -1.73 -1.66
C VAL A 368 7.23 -2.44 -1.22
N THR A 369 7.92 -1.91 -0.20
CA THR A 369 9.09 -2.57 0.39
C THR A 369 8.73 -3.95 0.95
N LEU A 370 7.57 -4.09 1.60
CA LEU A 370 7.09 -5.38 2.09
C LEU A 370 6.91 -6.40 0.97
N HIS A 371 6.43 -6.00 -0.23
CA HIS A 371 6.33 -6.90 -1.38
C HIS A 371 7.69 -7.45 -1.80
N PHE A 372 8.70 -6.59 -1.94
CA PHE A 372 10.07 -7.01 -2.28
C PHE A 372 10.70 -7.84 -1.16
N ALA A 373 10.57 -7.43 0.10
CA ALA A 373 11.06 -8.19 1.25
C ALA A 373 10.39 -9.57 1.37
N SER A 374 9.09 -9.67 1.07
CA SER A 374 8.37 -10.95 1.02
C SER A 374 8.88 -11.84 -0.11
N SER A 375 9.25 -11.26 -1.26
CA SER A 375 9.84 -12.00 -2.37
C SER A 375 11.19 -12.61 -1.98
N LEU A 376 12.05 -11.84 -1.28
CA LEU A 376 13.34 -12.34 -0.77
C LEU A 376 13.17 -13.57 0.14
N ARG A 377 12.09 -13.64 0.91
CA ARG A 377 11.82 -14.72 1.87
C ARG A 377 11.10 -15.91 1.25
N ARG A 378 10.20 -15.63 0.30
CA ARG A 378 9.31 -16.64 -0.29
C ARG A 378 9.97 -17.41 -1.41
N SER A 379 10.71 -16.74 -2.28
CA SER A 379 11.17 -17.32 -3.52
C SER A 379 12.62 -17.80 -3.43
N PRO A 380 12.87 -19.11 -3.54
CA PRO A 380 14.23 -19.66 -3.58
C PRO A 380 15.00 -19.19 -4.82
N ASP A 381 14.31 -18.92 -5.93
CA ASP A 381 14.91 -18.48 -7.19
C ASP A 381 15.52 -17.08 -7.12
N ILE A 382 15.00 -16.25 -6.19
CA ILE A 382 15.43 -14.85 -6.05
C ILE A 382 16.69 -14.74 -5.20
N TYR A 383 16.69 -15.39 -4.05
CA TYR A 383 17.79 -15.33 -3.10
C TYR A 383 17.89 -16.65 -2.32
N PRO A 384 18.32 -17.71 -3.00
CA PRO A 384 18.32 -19.05 -2.43
C PRO A 384 19.32 -19.19 -1.28
N ILE A 385 18.97 -20.04 -0.30
CA ILE A 385 19.91 -20.52 0.71
C ILE A 385 20.70 -21.66 0.13
N ARG A 386 22.04 -21.57 0.25
CA ARG A 386 22.98 -22.63 -0.07
C ARG A 386 23.39 -23.33 1.21
N LEU A 387 23.02 -24.59 1.33
CA LEU A 387 23.34 -25.41 2.50
C LEU A 387 24.43 -26.44 2.14
N LEU A 388 25.45 -26.52 2.97
CA LEU A 388 26.45 -27.59 2.89
C LEU A 388 26.08 -28.69 3.90
N LEU A 389 25.86 -29.92 3.43
CA LEU A 389 25.69 -31.10 4.26
C LEU A 389 26.95 -31.98 4.20
N VAL A 390 27.67 -32.06 5.32
CA VAL A 390 28.87 -32.90 5.43
C VAL A 390 28.46 -34.24 6.04
N THR A 391 28.58 -35.31 5.26
CA THR A 391 28.15 -36.63 5.70
C THR A 391 28.92 -37.73 4.98
N ASP A 392 29.21 -38.80 5.69
CA ASP A 392 29.77 -40.05 5.15
C ASP A 392 28.72 -41.17 5.14
N GLU A 393 27.44 -40.81 5.31
CA GLU A 393 26.34 -41.76 5.30
C GLU A 393 26.02 -42.30 3.89
N ARG A 394 25.29 -43.41 3.84
CA ARG A 394 24.90 -44.05 2.57
C ARG A 394 23.99 -43.10 1.75
N PRO A 395 24.06 -43.17 0.41
CA PRO A 395 23.28 -42.26 -0.46
C PRO A 395 21.77 -42.24 -0.19
N LEU A 396 21.18 -43.39 0.12
CA LEU A 396 19.75 -43.47 0.44
C LEU A 396 19.40 -42.71 1.71
N THR A 397 20.18 -42.89 2.76
CA THR A 397 20.00 -42.19 4.06
C THR A 397 20.14 -40.69 3.89
N THR A 398 21.18 -40.27 3.15
CA THR A 398 21.42 -38.87 2.82
C THR A 398 20.25 -38.27 2.02
N SER A 399 19.71 -39.01 1.04
CA SER A 399 18.56 -38.57 0.24
C SER A 399 17.30 -38.36 1.08
N VAL A 400 17.04 -39.24 2.06
CA VAL A 400 15.92 -39.08 2.99
C VAL A 400 16.09 -37.81 3.86
N LEU A 401 17.32 -37.57 4.38
CA LEU A 401 17.61 -36.36 5.15
C LEU A 401 17.44 -35.09 4.33
N VAL A 402 17.97 -35.06 3.10
CA VAL A 402 17.81 -33.95 2.16
C VAL A 402 16.33 -33.67 1.87
N SER A 403 15.53 -34.72 1.63
CA SER A 403 14.09 -34.59 1.39
C SER A 403 13.36 -33.99 2.60
N LYS A 404 13.72 -34.40 3.82
CA LYS A 404 13.17 -33.83 5.05
C LYS A 404 13.52 -32.34 5.18
N ILE A 405 14.79 -31.95 4.93
CA ILE A 405 15.23 -30.55 4.98
C ILE A 405 14.46 -29.71 3.94
N LYS A 406 14.33 -30.16 2.72
CA LYS A 406 13.60 -29.45 1.67
C LYS A 406 12.11 -29.30 1.97
N ASN A 407 11.49 -30.27 2.65
CA ASN A 407 10.09 -30.20 3.04
C ASN A 407 9.80 -29.13 4.09
N ILE A 408 10.72 -28.92 5.04
CA ILE A 408 10.56 -27.92 6.10
C ILE A 408 11.04 -26.53 5.70
N ALA A 409 11.98 -26.46 4.76
CA ALA A 409 12.60 -25.23 4.29
C ALA A 409 12.66 -25.21 2.74
N PRO A 410 11.52 -25.02 2.07
CA PRO A 410 11.47 -25.04 0.60
C PRO A 410 12.29 -23.91 -0.06
N PHE A 411 12.68 -22.89 0.69
CA PHE A 411 13.56 -21.80 0.26
C PHE A 411 15.05 -22.19 0.23
N VAL A 412 15.43 -23.40 0.67
CA VAL A 412 16.76 -23.96 0.48
C VAL A 412 16.83 -24.56 -0.93
N GLU A 413 17.45 -23.84 -1.86
CA GLU A 413 17.55 -24.29 -3.24
C GLU A 413 18.58 -25.42 -3.41
N TRP A 414 19.77 -25.19 -2.89
CA TRP A 414 20.89 -26.12 -3.04
C TRP A 414 21.36 -26.69 -1.71
N ILE A 415 21.47 -28.01 -1.70
CA ILE A 415 22.11 -28.75 -0.63
C ILE A 415 23.26 -29.50 -1.27
N ASP A 416 24.48 -28.98 -1.06
CA ASP A 416 25.68 -29.64 -1.50
C ASP A 416 26.10 -30.70 -0.47
N ILE A 417 26.31 -31.91 -0.94
CA ILE A 417 26.71 -33.03 -0.11
C ILE A 417 28.21 -33.28 -0.30
N LYS A 418 28.96 -33.24 0.79
CA LYS A 418 30.40 -33.53 0.79
C LYS A 418 30.72 -34.56 1.87
N SER A 419 31.73 -35.39 1.60
CA SER A 419 32.29 -36.27 2.63
C SER A 419 33.22 -35.49 3.56
N THR A 420 33.44 -36.03 4.77
CA THR A 420 34.39 -35.43 5.73
C THR A 420 35.81 -35.32 5.15
N THR A 421 36.21 -36.26 4.28
CA THR A 421 37.52 -36.27 3.61
C THR A 421 37.69 -35.12 2.60
N ASN A 422 36.58 -34.68 1.98
CA ASN A 422 36.61 -33.62 0.98
C ASN A 422 36.41 -32.21 1.59
N LEU A 423 36.07 -32.11 2.86
CA LEU A 423 35.81 -30.85 3.53
C LEU A 423 37.00 -29.87 3.52
N PRO A 424 38.28 -30.28 3.62
CA PRO A 424 39.39 -29.35 3.51
C PRO A 424 39.52 -28.60 2.17
N LEU A 425 38.89 -29.14 1.11
CA LEU A 425 38.91 -28.58 -0.25
C LEU A 425 37.69 -27.68 -0.51
N VAL A 426 36.76 -27.56 0.43
CA VAL A 426 35.52 -26.82 0.27
C VAL A 426 35.71 -25.38 0.76
N ASP A 427 35.40 -24.43 -0.10
CA ASP A 427 35.28 -23.03 0.29
C ASP A 427 33.95 -22.80 1.04
N MET A 428 34.05 -22.74 2.36
CA MET A 428 32.88 -22.58 3.25
C MET A 428 32.15 -21.25 3.04
N SER A 429 32.81 -20.22 2.51
CA SER A 429 32.20 -18.90 2.30
C SER A 429 31.12 -18.88 1.21
N GLN A 430 31.03 -19.95 0.42
CA GLN A 430 30.01 -20.09 -0.65
C GLN A 430 28.65 -20.56 -0.13
N TYR A 431 28.57 -20.96 1.13
CA TYR A 431 27.35 -21.51 1.74
C TYR A 431 26.86 -20.60 2.85
N ASP A 432 25.56 -20.53 2.99
CA ASP A 432 24.87 -19.72 4.02
C ASP A 432 24.71 -20.48 5.33
N TYR A 433 24.74 -21.81 5.30
CA TYR A 433 24.60 -22.67 6.46
C TYR A 433 25.30 -24.02 6.27
N TRP A 434 25.83 -24.55 7.38
CA TRP A 434 26.59 -25.80 7.37
C TRP A 434 26.00 -26.79 8.34
N LEU A 435 25.78 -28.02 7.88
CA LEU A 435 25.30 -29.14 8.69
C LEU A 435 26.27 -30.30 8.60
N THR A 436 26.38 -31.08 9.67
CA THR A 436 27.13 -32.35 9.66
C THR A 436 26.35 -33.43 10.39
N THR A 437 26.49 -34.68 9.93
CA THR A 437 25.90 -35.85 10.61
C THR A 437 26.81 -36.41 11.71
N ARG A 438 28.06 -35.94 11.82
CA ARG A 438 29.05 -36.34 12.84
C ARG A 438 29.88 -35.15 13.30
N PRO A 439 30.29 -35.07 14.57
CA PRO A 439 31.17 -34.00 15.05
C PRO A 439 32.48 -33.96 14.27
N ILE A 440 32.88 -32.77 13.82
CA ILE A 440 34.14 -32.56 13.10
C ILE A 440 35.08 -31.78 14.02
N PRO A 441 36.27 -32.33 14.35
CA PRO A 441 37.23 -31.64 15.20
C PRO A 441 37.65 -30.28 14.66
N ASN A 442 37.73 -29.27 15.54
CA ASN A 442 38.17 -27.89 15.22
C ASN A 442 37.31 -27.13 14.22
N ARG A 443 36.04 -27.52 14.02
CA ARG A 443 35.09 -26.77 13.16
C ARG A 443 33.76 -26.65 13.88
N ASP A 444 33.24 -25.44 13.91
CA ASP A 444 31.90 -25.14 14.43
C ASP A 444 30.88 -25.32 13.30
N ILE A 445 30.36 -26.54 13.17
CA ILE A 445 29.35 -26.91 12.18
C ILE A 445 28.20 -27.57 12.95
N ASP A 446 26.98 -27.11 12.71
CA ASP A 446 25.80 -27.65 13.40
C ASP A 446 25.61 -29.14 13.14
N LEU A 447 25.35 -29.88 14.21
CA LEU A 447 25.13 -31.31 14.17
C LEU A 447 23.65 -31.62 13.94
N ILE A 448 23.37 -32.57 13.04
CA ILE A 448 22.04 -33.13 12.84
C ILE A 448 22.12 -34.65 12.83
N SER A 449 21.15 -35.30 13.46
CA SER A 449 21.08 -36.78 13.40
C SER A 449 20.81 -37.25 11.98
N THR A 450 21.35 -38.39 11.61
CA THR A 450 21.09 -39.04 10.32
C THR A 450 19.59 -39.30 10.10
N PHE A 451 18.87 -39.62 11.20
CA PHE A 451 17.41 -39.75 11.23
C PHE A 451 16.86 -38.77 12.28
N PRO A 452 16.76 -37.49 11.94
CA PRO A 452 16.40 -36.47 12.91
C PRO A 452 14.98 -36.69 13.45
N ASN A 453 14.82 -36.49 14.74
CA ASN A 453 13.53 -36.50 15.42
C ASN A 453 12.77 -35.19 15.14
N THR A 454 11.53 -35.10 15.62
CA THR A 454 10.67 -33.93 15.36
C THR A 454 11.27 -32.65 15.93
N GLN A 455 11.90 -32.69 17.12
CA GLN A 455 12.48 -31.50 17.74
C GLN A 455 13.71 -31.00 16.96
N GLU A 456 14.62 -31.89 16.56
CA GLU A 456 15.79 -31.52 15.72
C GLU A 456 15.36 -30.90 14.38
N ILE A 457 14.26 -31.38 13.81
CA ILE A 457 13.71 -30.81 12.57
C ILE A 457 13.14 -29.41 12.79
N LEU A 458 12.40 -29.19 13.90
CA LEU A 458 11.87 -27.88 14.24
C LEU A 458 13.00 -26.89 14.55
N ASP A 459 14.00 -27.28 15.33
CA ASP A 459 15.16 -26.44 15.65
C ASP A 459 15.94 -26.05 14.37
N LEU A 460 16.08 -26.99 13.42
CA LEU A 460 16.68 -26.69 12.13
C LEU A 460 15.82 -25.74 11.30
N GLN A 461 14.50 -25.95 11.29
CA GLN A 461 13.57 -25.07 10.59
C GLN A 461 13.69 -23.64 11.11
N ASP A 462 13.66 -23.46 12.44
CA ASP A 462 13.77 -22.16 13.10
C ASP A 462 15.10 -21.47 12.75
N LYS A 463 16.22 -22.20 12.74
CA LYS A 463 17.52 -21.66 12.35
C LYS A 463 17.57 -21.23 10.87
N LEU A 464 17.09 -22.07 9.97
CA LEU A 464 17.04 -21.73 8.54
C LEU A 464 16.09 -20.57 8.28
N GLN A 465 14.95 -20.52 8.97
CA GLN A 465 14.00 -19.42 8.88
C GLN A 465 14.63 -18.12 9.42
N LEU A 466 15.37 -18.17 10.52
CA LEU A 466 16.08 -17.02 11.08
C LEU A 466 17.14 -16.49 10.10
N ILE A 467 17.89 -17.37 9.41
CA ILE A 467 18.82 -16.98 8.35
C ILE A 467 18.06 -16.28 7.21
N GLN A 468 16.96 -16.85 6.76
CA GLN A 468 16.14 -16.29 5.70
C GLN A 468 15.51 -14.95 6.11
N GLU A 469 15.06 -14.82 7.35
CA GLU A 469 14.50 -13.58 7.88
C GLU A 469 15.53 -12.48 8.11
N ASN A 470 16.75 -12.86 8.48
CA ASN A 470 17.86 -11.91 8.69
C ASN A 470 18.58 -11.53 7.40
N ARG A 471 18.22 -12.13 6.27
CA ARG A 471 18.72 -11.70 4.97
C ARG A 471 18.24 -10.29 4.69
N THR A 472 19.17 -9.37 4.76
CA THR A 472 19.01 -7.98 4.33
C THR A 472 19.90 -7.76 3.11
N VAL A 473 19.43 -6.94 2.19
CA VAL A 473 20.31 -6.49 1.11
C VAL A 473 21.44 -5.69 1.74
N ALA A 474 22.67 -6.13 1.52
CA ALA A 474 23.83 -5.53 2.18
C ALA A 474 23.97 -4.05 1.82
N ASP A 475 24.07 -3.21 2.84
CA ASP A 475 24.34 -1.79 2.69
C ASP A 475 25.83 -1.60 2.31
N ARG A 476 26.06 -1.22 1.08
CA ARG A 476 27.39 -0.82 0.61
C ARG A 476 27.47 0.71 0.63
N LYS A 477 27.65 1.28 1.80
CA LYS A 477 27.65 2.73 2.07
C LYS A 477 28.45 3.61 1.08
N GLU A 478 29.55 3.13 0.55
CA GLU A 478 30.39 3.88 -0.41
C GLU A 478 29.83 3.91 -1.84
N LEU A 479 29.06 2.89 -2.23
CA LEU A 479 28.47 2.82 -3.55
C LEU A 479 27.17 3.64 -3.69
N ILE A 480 26.50 3.95 -2.58
CA ILE A 480 25.15 4.54 -2.58
C ILE A 480 25.15 5.99 -3.06
N ARG A 481 26.10 6.81 -2.65
CA ARG A 481 26.15 8.24 -3.06
C ARG A 481 26.42 8.42 -4.55
N GLN A 482 27.29 7.63 -5.12
CA GLN A 482 27.62 7.70 -6.55
C GLN A 482 26.54 7.06 -7.43
N LYS A 483 25.94 5.96 -6.96
CA LYS A 483 24.89 5.23 -7.68
C LYS A 483 23.50 5.82 -7.58
N SER A 484 23.18 6.58 -6.54
CA SER A 484 21.93 7.32 -6.44
C SER A 484 21.80 8.37 -7.58
N TYR A 485 22.92 9.02 -7.93
CA TYR A 485 22.96 9.96 -9.07
C TYR A 485 22.83 9.25 -10.41
N ASP A 486 23.45 8.08 -10.56
CA ASP A 486 23.38 7.26 -11.78
C ASP A 486 21.97 6.66 -11.95
N LEU A 487 21.26 6.35 -10.85
CA LEU A 487 19.87 5.91 -10.89
C LEU A 487 18.95 6.99 -11.44
N GLN A 488 19.02 8.19 -10.90
CA GLN A 488 18.20 9.31 -11.38
C GLN A 488 18.39 9.53 -12.88
N LYS A 489 19.65 9.52 -13.34
CA LYS A 489 19.95 9.65 -14.78
C LYS A 489 19.37 8.49 -15.60
N TYR A 490 19.50 7.26 -15.09
CA TYR A 490 18.97 6.09 -15.77
C TYR A 490 17.45 6.11 -15.86
N LEU A 491 16.77 6.40 -14.76
CA LEU A 491 15.31 6.49 -14.71
C LEU A 491 14.79 7.64 -15.58
N GLN A 492 15.47 8.79 -15.57
CA GLN A 492 15.14 9.91 -16.46
C GLN A 492 15.32 9.52 -17.93
N ALA A 493 16.40 8.85 -18.29
CA ALA A 493 16.66 8.40 -19.66
C ALA A 493 15.61 7.35 -20.10
N SER A 494 15.30 6.38 -19.24
CA SER A 494 14.26 5.38 -19.53
C SER A 494 12.87 6.00 -19.66
N SER A 495 12.53 6.94 -18.77
CA SER A 495 11.26 7.69 -18.84
C SER A 495 11.17 8.53 -20.11
N GLN A 496 12.27 9.17 -20.53
CA GLN A 496 12.33 9.92 -21.80
C GLN A 496 12.15 9.01 -23.02
N ILE A 497 12.79 7.83 -23.01
CA ILE A 497 12.63 6.84 -24.09
C ILE A 497 11.17 6.40 -24.20
N LEU A 498 10.54 6.07 -23.07
CA LEU A 498 9.15 5.62 -23.03
C LEU A 498 8.16 6.73 -23.41
N ARG A 499 8.37 7.96 -22.93
CA ARG A 499 7.53 9.11 -23.30
C ARG A 499 7.62 9.47 -24.78
N ASN A 500 8.78 9.22 -25.41
CA ASN A 500 9.02 9.49 -26.80
C ASN A 500 8.81 8.25 -27.70
N PHE A 501 8.38 7.13 -27.11
CA PHE A 501 8.06 5.94 -27.90
C PHE A 501 6.84 6.22 -28.78
N LYS A 502 7.01 6.07 -30.09
CA LYS A 502 5.96 6.19 -31.08
C LYS A 502 5.87 4.91 -31.88
N LEU A 503 4.69 4.32 -31.96
CA LEU A 503 4.38 3.25 -32.91
C LEU A 503 3.85 3.89 -34.18
N ILE A 504 4.59 3.73 -35.28
CA ILE A 504 4.23 4.29 -36.60
C ILE A 504 3.79 3.13 -37.49
N HIS A 505 2.55 3.16 -37.93
CA HIS A 505 2.05 2.22 -38.93
C HIS A 505 2.42 2.76 -40.31
N LEU A 506 3.17 1.98 -41.08
CA LEU A 506 3.57 2.34 -42.43
C LEU A 506 2.55 1.76 -43.43
N GLU A 507 1.86 2.65 -44.13
CA GLU A 507 0.99 2.26 -45.26
C GLU A 507 1.87 2.11 -46.51
N ASN A 508 1.94 0.88 -47.06
CA ASN A 508 2.67 0.55 -48.29
C ASN A 508 4.16 0.90 -48.31
N PRO A 509 4.99 0.25 -47.48
CA PRO A 509 6.44 0.47 -47.48
C PRO A 509 7.06 0.03 -48.81
N GLN A 510 7.66 0.98 -49.55
CA GLN A 510 8.26 0.71 -50.88
C GLN A 510 9.67 0.14 -50.76
N SER A 511 10.47 0.63 -49.81
CA SER A 511 11.80 0.12 -49.50
C SER A 511 12.13 0.30 -48.00
N PHE A 512 13.17 -0.36 -47.51
CA PHE A 512 13.64 -0.20 -46.13
C PHE A 512 14.10 1.24 -45.89
N GLU A 513 14.88 1.81 -46.82
CA GLU A 513 15.34 3.20 -46.71
C GLU A 513 14.18 4.21 -46.69
N ALA A 514 13.19 4.03 -47.54
CA ALA A 514 12.01 4.89 -47.57
C ALA A 514 11.21 4.79 -46.27
N SER A 515 11.09 3.59 -45.72
CA SER A 515 10.45 3.34 -44.43
C SER A 515 11.18 4.02 -43.27
N VAL A 516 12.51 3.90 -43.20
CA VAL A 516 13.34 4.58 -42.19
C VAL A 516 13.22 6.10 -42.33
N ALA A 517 13.22 6.64 -43.56
CA ALA A 517 13.07 8.07 -43.79
C ALA A 517 11.68 8.57 -43.33
N GLN A 518 10.62 7.82 -43.63
CA GLN A 518 9.25 8.16 -43.21
C GLN A 518 9.09 8.12 -41.68
N ILE A 519 9.67 7.11 -40.99
CA ILE A 519 9.67 7.02 -39.55
C ILE A 519 10.40 8.22 -38.93
N VAL A 520 11.62 8.51 -39.40
CA VAL A 520 12.44 9.59 -38.85
C VAL A 520 11.80 10.96 -39.07
N SER A 521 11.15 11.19 -40.23
CA SER A 521 10.42 12.45 -40.51
C SER A 521 9.20 12.66 -39.59
N GLY A 522 8.63 11.59 -39.02
CA GLY A 522 7.53 11.64 -38.04
C GLY A 522 7.96 11.88 -36.61
N LEU A 523 9.28 12.05 -36.33
CA LEU A 523 9.82 12.27 -34.99
C LEU A 523 10.04 13.77 -34.74
N ASP A 524 9.19 14.37 -33.89
CA ASP A 524 9.18 15.83 -33.63
C ASP A 524 10.45 16.33 -32.89
N PHE A 525 11.25 15.44 -32.33
CA PHE A 525 12.46 15.77 -31.56
C PHE A 525 13.76 15.66 -32.37
N VAL A 526 13.68 15.33 -33.65
CA VAL A 526 14.84 15.19 -34.53
C VAL A 526 15.10 16.49 -35.25
N SER A 527 16.23 17.13 -34.96
CA SER A 527 16.61 18.41 -35.59
C SER A 527 17.18 18.26 -37.01
N ASP A 528 17.78 17.11 -37.31
CA ASP A 528 18.36 16.79 -38.63
C ASP A 528 17.98 15.36 -39.04
N ALA A 529 16.86 15.26 -39.77
CA ALA A 529 16.31 13.98 -40.19
C ALA A 529 17.20 13.27 -41.23
N GLU A 530 17.78 14.01 -42.17
CA GLU A 530 18.66 13.41 -43.19
C GLU A 530 19.92 12.80 -42.60
N TYR A 531 20.56 13.50 -41.68
CA TYR A 531 21.73 12.98 -40.97
C TYR A 531 21.40 11.71 -40.19
N LEU A 532 20.28 11.70 -39.47
CA LEU A 532 19.85 10.54 -38.68
C LEU A 532 19.55 9.33 -39.58
N VAL A 533 18.82 9.52 -40.67
CA VAL A 533 18.53 8.46 -41.65
C VAL A 533 19.83 7.86 -42.18
N LYS A 534 20.77 8.71 -42.64
CA LYS A 534 22.07 8.25 -43.14
C LYS A 534 22.84 7.45 -42.09
N LYS A 535 22.81 7.87 -40.82
CA LYS A 535 23.47 7.16 -39.72
C LYS A 535 22.80 5.82 -39.40
N LEU A 536 21.47 5.75 -39.43
CA LEU A 536 20.73 4.51 -39.20
C LEU A 536 21.00 3.49 -40.32
N LEU A 537 20.98 3.92 -41.58
CA LEU A 537 21.27 3.05 -42.73
C LEU A 537 22.70 2.53 -42.69
N SER A 538 23.67 3.39 -42.42
CA SER A 538 25.07 2.96 -42.30
C SER A 538 25.29 2.00 -41.11
N ARG A 539 24.53 2.16 -40.02
CA ARG A 539 24.57 1.25 -38.87
C ARG A 539 23.96 -0.10 -39.21
N PHE A 540 22.86 -0.10 -39.98
CA PHE A 540 22.18 -1.33 -40.42
C PHE A 540 23.07 -2.17 -41.36
N GLU A 541 23.85 -1.54 -42.24
CA GLU A 541 24.84 -2.21 -43.10
C GLU A 541 25.92 -2.90 -42.29
N LEU A 542 26.36 -2.31 -41.16
CA LEU A 542 27.38 -2.88 -40.28
C LEU A 542 26.86 -4.00 -39.40
N SER A 543 25.61 -3.90 -38.96
CA SER A 543 24.95 -4.88 -38.09
C SER A 543 23.44 -4.76 -38.21
N PRO A 544 22.76 -5.73 -38.83
CA PRO A 544 21.31 -5.69 -38.98
C PRO A 544 20.59 -5.46 -37.62
N LEU A 545 19.71 -4.49 -37.56
CA LEU A 545 18.94 -4.15 -36.36
C LEU A 545 17.62 -4.93 -36.27
N ALA A 546 17.24 -5.62 -37.36
CA ALA A 546 16.03 -6.42 -37.43
C ALA A 546 16.31 -7.90 -37.07
N ILE A 547 15.40 -8.51 -36.36
CA ILE A 547 15.41 -9.95 -36.11
C ILE A 547 14.81 -10.64 -37.34
N PRO A 548 15.47 -11.63 -37.94
CA PRO A 548 14.91 -12.36 -39.06
C PRO A 548 13.55 -12.98 -38.68
N ASN A 549 12.54 -12.78 -39.52
CA ASN A 549 11.16 -13.31 -39.35
C ASN A 549 10.27 -12.58 -38.30
N THR A 550 10.55 -11.35 -37.96
CA THR A 550 9.59 -10.48 -37.25
C THR A 550 8.91 -9.50 -38.18
#